data_84a219879eaa955d514dc5c347d37566
#
_entry.id   84a219879eaa955d514dc5c347d37566
#
_cell.length_a   1.000
_cell.length_b   1.000
_cell.length_c   1.000
_cell.angle_alpha   90.00
_cell.angle_beta   90.00
_cell.angle_gamma   90.00
#
_symmetry.space_group_name_H-M   'P 1'
#
loop_
_entity.id
_entity.type
_entity.pdbx_description
1 polymer ?
#
loop_
_entity_poly.entity_id
_entity_poly.type
_entity_poly.pdbx_seq_one_letter_code
_entity_poly.pdbx_strand_id
1 'polypeptide(L)'
;MSDNEIPIAALIYDPVKYKMITYDHNRELSTYDPTAHAEILAIRKACSILKQKRLDGYVMIVNVAPCLLCLEAIKSARIREVHYLFSNHNPERKTIKIP
;
A
#
# COMPACT_ATOMS: atom_id res chain seq x y z
N MET A 1 1.42 -15.66 10.63
CA MET A 1 1.89 -15.41 9.25
C MET A 1 2.19 -16.74 8.57
N SER A 2 1.83 -16.87 7.31
CA SER A 2 2.19 -18.06 6.54
C SER A 2 3.72 -18.14 6.42
N ASP A 3 4.29 -19.36 6.49
CA ASP A 3 5.73 -19.56 6.53
C ASP A 3 6.46 -19.02 5.30
N ASN A 4 5.79 -18.96 4.15
CA ASN A 4 6.41 -18.56 2.89
C ASN A 4 5.98 -17.18 2.41
N GLU A 5 5.19 -16.47 3.16
CA GLU A 5 4.78 -15.13 2.77
C GLU A 5 5.76 -14.08 3.31
N ILE A 6 6.12 -13.15 2.44
CA ILE A 6 6.98 -12.02 2.81
C ILE A 6 6.18 -11.11 3.74
N PRO A 7 6.76 -10.68 4.88
CA PRO A 7 6.03 -9.83 5.84
C PRO A 7 5.97 -8.37 5.36
N ILE A 8 5.14 -8.14 4.36
CA ILE A 8 4.89 -6.80 3.84
C ILE A 8 3.57 -6.31 4.41
N ALA A 9 3.57 -5.09 4.93
CA ALA A 9 2.38 -4.44 5.44
C ALA A 9 2.28 -3.03 4.89
N ALA A 10 1.06 -2.62 4.53
CA ALA A 10 0.79 -1.31 3.97
C ALA A 10 -0.41 -0.69 4.66
N LEU A 11 -0.39 0.63 4.80
CA LEU A 11 -1.54 1.35 5.34
C LEU A 11 -1.84 2.58 4.49
N ILE A 12 -3.10 3.00 4.53
CA ILE A 12 -3.57 4.23 3.89
C ILE A 12 -3.87 5.24 4.99
N TYR A 13 -3.31 6.42 4.86
CA TYR A 13 -3.33 7.45 5.89
C TYR A 13 -3.88 8.76 5.35
N ASP A 14 -4.73 9.41 6.14
CA ASP A 14 -5.23 10.74 5.84
C ASP A 14 -4.33 11.77 6.56
N PRO A 15 -3.46 12.49 5.82
CA PRO A 15 -2.52 13.41 6.45
C PRO A 15 -3.18 14.70 6.95
N VAL A 16 -4.39 15.00 6.51
CA VAL A 16 -5.13 16.18 6.96
C VAL A 16 -5.79 15.91 8.31
N LYS A 17 -6.40 14.73 8.46
CA LYS A 17 -7.10 14.36 9.70
C LYS A 17 -6.23 13.54 10.65
N TYR A 18 -4.99 13.26 10.29
CA TYR A 18 -4.06 12.44 11.08
C TYR A 18 -4.68 11.09 11.46
N LYS A 19 -5.28 10.43 10.45
CA LYS A 19 -6.04 9.21 10.70
C LYS A 19 -5.65 8.10 9.74
N MET A 20 -5.39 6.90 10.28
CA MET A 20 -5.24 5.69 9.48
C MET A 20 -6.61 5.23 9.00
N ILE A 21 -6.76 5.03 7.69
CA ILE A 21 -8.01 4.59 7.09
C ILE A 21 -8.07 3.06 7.06
N THR A 22 -7.03 2.43 6.52
CA THR A 22 -6.94 0.97 6.41
C THR A 22 -5.50 0.53 6.54
N TYR A 23 -5.34 -0.77 6.85
CA TYR A 23 -4.06 -1.43 6.64
C TYR A 23 -4.32 -2.87 6.22
N ASP A 24 -3.32 -3.49 5.60
CA ASP A 24 -3.35 -4.91 5.32
C ASP A 24 -1.93 -5.43 5.15
N HIS A 25 -1.82 -6.73 5.04
CA HIS A 25 -0.54 -7.40 4.82
C HIS A 25 -0.67 -8.34 3.61
N ASN A 26 0.49 -8.77 3.10
CA ASN A 26 0.57 -9.66 1.95
C ASN A 26 -0.16 -10.97 2.21
N ARG A 27 -1.04 -11.40 1.28
CA ARG A 27 -1.87 -12.59 1.43
C ARG A 27 -1.89 -13.47 0.18
N GLU A 28 -0.88 -13.36 -0.68
CA GLU A 28 -0.85 -14.08 -1.95
C GLU A 28 -1.00 -15.59 -1.78
N LEU A 29 -0.25 -16.17 -0.84
CA LEU A 29 -0.27 -17.62 -0.61
C LEU A 29 -1.54 -18.08 0.08
N SER A 30 -1.97 -17.37 1.11
CA SER A 30 -3.14 -17.78 1.90
C SER A 30 -4.44 -17.68 1.13
N THR A 31 -4.52 -16.80 0.13
CA THR A 31 -5.74 -16.58 -0.65
C THR A 31 -5.65 -17.12 -2.07
N TYR A 32 -4.53 -17.73 -2.44
CA TYR A 32 -4.28 -18.20 -3.81
C TYR A 32 -4.50 -17.07 -4.84
N ASP A 33 -4.08 -15.87 -4.50
CA ASP A 33 -4.30 -14.69 -5.34
C ASP A 33 -2.97 -13.97 -5.58
N PRO A 34 -2.43 -14.03 -6.81
CA PRO A 34 -1.15 -13.39 -7.10
C PRO A 34 -1.20 -11.87 -7.04
N THR A 35 -2.38 -11.27 -6.94
CA THR A 35 -2.54 -9.83 -6.80
C THR A 35 -2.78 -9.39 -5.36
N ALA A 36 -2.79 -10.32 -4.41
CA ALA A 36 -3.08 -10.01 -3.00
C ALA A 36 -1.86 -9.44 -2.27
N HIS A 37 -1.25 -8.43 -2.86
CA HIS A 37 -0.18 -7.65 -2.25
C HIS A 37 -0.77 -6.72 -1.18
N ALA A 38 -0.01 -6.44 -0.14
CA ALA A 38 -0.46 -5.59 0.97
C ALA A 38 -1.01 -4.26 0.48
N GLU A 39 -0.32 -3.63 -0.47
CA GLU A 39 -0.69 -2.32 -1.02
C GLU A 39 -2.04 -2.38 -1.74
N ILE A 40 -2.24 -3.41 -2.56
CA ILE A 40 -3.48 -3.60 -3.32
C ILE A 40 -4.66 -3.84 -2.36
N LEU A 41 -4.45 -4.69 -1.36
CA LEU A 41 -5.48 -4.99 -0.38
C LEU A 41 -5.86 -3.76 0.45
N ALA A 42 -4.88 -2.96 0.85
CA ALA A 42 -5.13 -1.72 1.59
C ALA A 42 -5.93 -0.73 0.74
N ILE A 43 -5.60 -0.61 -0.55
CA ILE A 43 -6.33 0.25 -1.49
C ILE A 43 -7.78 -0.22 -1.63
N ARG A 44 -7.99 -1.51 -1.86
CA ARG A 44 -9.35 -2.07 -2.00
C ARG A 44 -10.21 -1.78 -0.77
N LYS A 45 -9.65 -1.99 0.42
CA LYS A 45 -10.36 -1.74 1.67
C LYS A 45 -10.67 -0.25 1.84
N ALA A 46 -9.71 0.63 1.55
CA ALA A 46 -9.92 2.07 1.67
C ALA A 46 -11.02 2.54 0.72
N CYS A 47 -10.97 2.11 -0.54
CA CYS A 47 -11.98 2.48 -1.52
C CYS A 47 -13.37 1.98 -1.10
N SER A 48 -13.45 0.78 -0.56
CA SER A 48 -14.69 0.19 -0.08
C SER A 48 -15.26 0.96 1.12
N ILE A 49 -14.42 1.27 2.09
CA ILE A 49 -14.83 2.00 3.29
C ILE A 49 -15.28 3.42 2.95
N LEU A 50 -14.51 4.11 2.12
CA LEU A 50 -14.79 5.50 1.74
C LEU A 50 -15.81 5.61 0.62
N LYS A 51 -16.18 4.47 0.00
CA LYS A 51 -17.12 4.38 -1.12
C LYS A 51 -16.74 5.30 -2.27
N GLN A 52 -15.46 5.24 -2.64
CA GLN A 52 -14.90 6.01 -3.74
C GLN A 52 -13.74 5.25 -4.36
N LYS A 53 -13.49 5.43 -5.64
CA LYS A 53 -12.39 4.76 -6.32
C LYS A 53 -11.10 5.59 -6.36
N ARG A 54 -11.15 6.83 -5.92
CA ARG A 54 -9.99 7.72 -5.90
C ARG A 54 -9.62 8.06 -4.47
N LEU A 55 -8.33 8.03 -4.21
CA LEU A 55 -7.77 8.32 -2.90
C LEU A 55 -6.88 9.58 -2.98
N ASP A 56 -7.38 10.59 -3.68
CA ASP A 56 -6.70 11.87 -3.81
C ASP A 56 -6.40 12.47 -2.43
N GLY A 57 -5.16 12.88 -2.21
CA GLY A 57 -4.76 13.46 -0.95
C GLY A 57 -4.38 12.48 0.14
N TYR A 58 -4.66 11.18 -0.06
CA TYR A 58 -4.25 10.17 0.91
C TYR A 58 -2.81 9.72 0.65
N VAL A 59 -2.19 9.17 1.66
CA VAL A 59 -0.80 8.73 1.64
C VAL A 59 -0.75 7.25 1.96
N MET A 60 0.12 6.51 1.29
CA MET A 60 0.40 5.12 1.63
C MET A 60 1.72 5.04 2.39
N ILE A 61 1.74 4.21 3.42
CA ILE A 61 2.96 3.87 4.15
C ILE A 61 3.12 2.36 4.07
N VAL A 62 4.26 1.91 3.59
CA VAL A 62 4.55 0.48 3.41
C VAL A 62 5.99 0.21 3.84
N ASN A 63 6.25 -0.97 4.39
CA ASN A 63 7.59 -1.28 4.88
C ASN A 63 8.59 -1.60 3.78
N VAL A 64 8.14 -2.04 2.61
CA VAL A 64 9.00 -2.41 1.48
C VAL A 64 8.58 -1.64 0.24
N ALA A 65 9.56 -1.21 -0.57
CA ALA A 65 9.28 -0.49 -1.81
C ALA A 65 8.27 -1.27 -2.67
N PRO A 66 7.21 -0.60 -3.16
CA PRO A 66 6.21 -1.28 -3.98
C PRO A 66 6.76 -1.73 -5.32
N CYS A 67 6.30 -2.89 -5.80
CA CYS A 67 6.64 -3.40 -7.11
C CYS A 67 5.86 -2.66 -8.22
N LEU A 68 6.15 -2.99 -9.48
CA LEU A 68 5.47 -2.33 -10.60
C LEU A 68 3.96 -2.49 -10.57
N LEU A 69 3.47 -3.68 -10.23
CA LEU A 69 2.03 -3.92 -10.10
C LEU A 69 1.40 -2.97 -9.08
N CYS A 70 2.02 -2.86 -7.92
CA CYS A 70 1.53 -2.00 -6.85
C CYS A 70 1.63 -0.53 -7.21
N LEU A 71 2.71 -0.11 -7.87
CA LEU A 71 2.86 1.27 -8.33
C LEU A 71 1.75 1.66 -9.30
N GLU A 72 1.39 0.76 -10.22
CA GLU A 72 0.30 1.03 -11.16
C GLU A 72 -1.05 1.13 -10.44
N ALA A 73 -1.28 0.27 -9.46
CA ALA A 73 -2.50 0.33 -8.64
C ALA A 73 -2.56 1.65 -7.85
N ILE A 74 -1.44 2.06 -7.27
CA ILE A 74 -1.33 3.30 -6.51
C ILE A 74 -1.64 4.51 -7.41
N LYS A 75 -1.08 4.52 -8.61
CA LYS A 75 -1.36 5.59 -9.60
C LYS A 75 -2.83 5.59 -9.99
N SER A 76 -3.40 4.42 -10.24
CA SER A 76 -4.82 4.30 -10.61
C SER A 76 -5.74 4.81 -9.51
N ALA A 77 -5.38 4.60 -8.26
CA ALA A 77 -6.14 5.08 -7.11
C ALA A 77 -5.91 6.57 -6.83
N ARG A 78 -4.95 7.20 -7.48
CA ARG A 78 -4.62 8.62 -7.29
C ARG A 78 -4.08 8.93 -5.90
N ILE A 79 -3.38 7.98 -5.28
CA ILE A 79 -2.69 8.23 -4.00
C ILE A 79 -1.61 9.29 -4.23
N ARG A 80 -1.49 10.21 -3.29
CA ARG A 80 -0.61 11.37 -3.41
C ARG A 80 0.87 11.00 -3.36
N GLU A 81 1.24 10.15 -2.41
CA GLU A 81 2.64 9.73 -2.25
C GLU A 81 2.72 8.44 -1.44
N VAL A 82 3.85 7.76 -1.55
CA VAL A 82 4.13 6.51 -0.84
C VAL A 82 5.42 6.70 -0.05
N HIS A 83 5.38 6.35 1.23
CA HIS A 83 6.55 6.28 2.09
C HIS A 83 6.90 4.83 2.34
N TYR A 84 8.16 4.45 2.13
CA TYR A 84 8.60 3.09 2.40
C TYR A 84 9.95 3.09 3.11
N LEU A 85 10.26 2.00 3.82
CA LEU A 85 11.47 1.89 4.64
C LEU A 85 12.60 1.13 3.95
N PHE A 86 12.25 0.06 3.22
CA PHE A 86 13.27 -0.81 2.63
C PHE A 86 13.10 -0.92 1.13
N SER A 87 14.19 -0.78 0.42
CA SER A 87 14.35 -1.26 -0.94
C SER A 87 15.48 -2.29 -0.91
N ASN A 88 15.79 -2.90 -2.06
CA ASN A 88 16.68 -4.08 -2.11
C ASN A 88 17.97 -3.97 -1.29
N HIS A 89 18.59 -2.82 -1.22
CA HIS A 89 19.88 -2.66 -0.55
C HIS A 89 19.98 -1.41 0.29
N ASN A 90 18.87 -0.74 0.56
CA ASN A 90 18.91 0.55 1.23
C ASN A 90 17.81 0.63 2.31
N PRO A 91 18.18 0.61 3.59
CA PRO A 91 17.21 0.69 4.69
C PRO A 91 16.74 2.12 4.98
N GLU A 92 17.10 3.10 4.18
CA GLU A 92 16.67 4.47 4.41
C GLU A 92 15.22 4.67 3.99
N ARG A 93 14.50 5.47 4.78
CA ARG A 93 13.14 5.87 4.43
C ARG A 93 13.12 6.67 3.14
N LYS A 94 12.26 6.30 2.23
CA LYS A 94 12.09 6.97 0.94
C LYS A 94 10.65 7.39 0.72
N THR A 95 10.47 8.39 -0.11
CA THR A 95 9.15 8.88 -0.50
C THR A 95 9.05 8.89 -2.02
N ILE A 96 7.98 8.28 -2.53
CA ILE A 96 7.65 8.36 -3.95
C ILE A 96 6.45 9.29 -4.08
N LYS A 97 6.61 10.38 -4.81
CA LYS A 97 5.50 11.28 -5.11
C LYS A 97 4.84 10.83 -6.40
N ILE A 98 3.53 10.74 -6.38
CA ILE A 98 2.74 10.29 -7.53
C ILE A 98 2.23 11.52 -8.26
N PRO A 99 2.61 11.71 -9.54
CA PRO A 99 2.19 12.89 -10.31
C PRO A 99 0.71 12.89 -10.64
#